data_d854acc2cb08c2670dacc17c16dbab32
#
_entry.id   d854acc2cb08c2670dacc17c16dbab32
#
_cell.length_a   1.000
_cell.length_b   1.000
_cell.length_c   1.000
_cell.angle_alpha   90.00
_cell.angle_beta   90.00
_cell.angle_gamma   90.00
#
_symmetry.space_group_name_H-M   'P 1'
#
loop_
_entity.id
_entity.type
_entity.pdbx_description
1 polymer ?
#
loop_
_entity_poly.entity_id
_entity_poly.type
_entity_poly.pdbx_seq_one_letter_code
_entity_poly.pdbx_strand_id
1 'polypeptide(L)'
;MQNYKKLIGSISIITFSYAASRMLGFFREILLANWAGVSEATDTLDLAFIIPDFLFYLSAGGYLAITLIPIMSKKDKEELEKYFLSILYGLSIVFVLFSVITYSFRFQFADFLEIESLDFFTKVFTPIVFSQVFFFIGAILMSYQYFHDSFKYAALAPVIYNSTIILFGWINSSSPEATVEGFALGTLIGSIMGHFIIQIYGAKKSGLNFYFLFPKIKHLKEYIVISFPLIIGQSIAVIDEQLFRIFGTFLTAGSVATFRYARRIALLPVGIIAQAVGVASYPLLSRLYQKNEIDELSKIVKKQLSYLFLIGGSLMVGAIVNADYLIKIIYERGAFTSTDTARVSKVFVIISLAIIPWSINQILTRSYYVQQKFWFPVVTGSFITLLTSIILFNAASNSQTYAWIIIFSLYIYCIVLLVSIKFNSEKIFNKNLVVEFSKITLVLVLVYFVFGIAFSLSGILNLIFSLLLIPVVIFVSLSLLNFEYINIAKRR
;
A
#
# COMPACT_ATOMS: atom_id res chain seq x y z
N MET A 1 31.18 -9.10 18.33
CA MET A 1 30.31 -8.15 19.07
C MET A 1 30.10 -6.82 18.35
N GLN A 2 31.14 -6.20 17.79
CA GLN A 2 31.02 -4.88 17.13
C GLN A 2 30.09 -4.90 15.90
N ASN A 3 30.17 -5.94 15.04
CA ASN A 3 29.27 -6.11 13.89
C ASN A 3 27.80 -6.34 14.29
N TYR A 4 27.56 -7.02 15.42
CA TYR A 4 26.22 -7.27 15.93
C TYR A 4 25.57 -5.98 16.49
N LYS A 5 26.34 -5.15 17.20
CA LYS A 5 25.87 -3.83 17.67
C LYS A 5 25.58 -2.89 16.50
N LYS A 6 26.40 -2.90 15.45
CA LYS A 6 26.19 -2.11 14.23
C LYS A 6 24.93 -2.55 13.48
N LEU A 7 24.68 -3.86 13.38
CA LEU A 7 23.49 -4.43 12.77
C LEU A 7 22.21 -4.05 13.54
N ILE A 8 22.21 -4.20 14.86
CA ILE A 8 21.07 -3.80 15.70
C ILE A 8 20.80 -2.30 15.56
N GLY A 9 21.83 -1.45 15.58
CA GLY A 9 21.69 -0.01 15.39
C GLY A 9 21.07 0.34 14.03
N SER A 10 21.51 -0.33 12.97
CA SER A 10 20.92 -0.14 11.61
C SER A 10 19.46 -0.57 11.54
N ILE A 11 19.13 -1.74 12.11
CA ILE A 11 17.73 -2.24 12.16
C ILE A 11 16.85 -1.26 12.96
N SER A 12 17.33 -0.76 14.10
CA SER A 12 16.59 0.21 14.92
C SER A 12 16.32 1.51 14.18
N ILE A 13 17.32 2.06 13.47
CA ILE A 13 17.16 3.27 12.65
C ILE A 13 16.12 3.07 11.55
N ILE A 14 16.20 1.96 10.82
CA ILE A 14 15.24 1.63 9.76
C ILE A 14 13.83 1.50 10.33
N THR A 15 13.66 0.72 11.39
CA THR A 15 12.35 0.48 12.02
C THR A 15 11.73 1.77 12.52
N PHE A 16 12.50 2.59 13.23
CA PHE A 16 12.03 3.89 13.73
C PHE A 16 11.66 4.83 12.59
N SER A 17 12.47 4.91 11.53
CA SER A 17 12.20 5.79 10.38
C SER A 17 10.97 5.34 9.60
N TYR A 18 10.77 4.04 9.41
CA TYR A 18 9.54 3.51 8.81
C TYR A 18 8.30 3.83 9.64
N ALA A 19 8.38 3.67 10.96
CA ALA A 19 7.28 4.03 11.87
C ALA A 19 6.99 5.54 11.81
N ALA A 20 8.01 6.38 11.94
CA ALA A 20 7.89 7.82 11.84
C ALA A 20 7.30 8.29 10.50
N SER A 21 7.76 7.71 9.39
CA SER A 21 7.25 8.01 8.06
C SER A 21 5.76 7.65 7.91
N ARG A 22 5.35 6.48 8.41
CA ARG A 22 3.93 6.07 8.39
C ARG A 22 3.05 6.98 9.25
N MET A 23 3.53 7.35 10.43
CA MET A 23 2.83 8.29 11.31
C MET A 23 2.70 9.67 10.66
N LEU A 24 3.79 10.21 10.09
CA LEU A 24 3.76 11.48 9.37
C LEU A 24 2.86 11.43 8.14
N GLY A 25 2.89 10.33 7.37
CA GLY A 25 2.00 10.13 6.24
C GLY A 25 0.52 10.07 6.66
N PHE A 26 0.19 9.43 7.77
CA PHE A 26 -1.16 9.41 8.31
C PHE A 26 -1.58 10.81 8.85
N PHE A 27 -0.70 11.47 9.56
CA PHE A 27 -0.91 12.83 10.05
C PHE A 27 -1.13 13.83 8.92
N ARG A 28 -0.38 13.70 7.82
CA ARG A 28 -0.59 14.48 6.59
C ARG A 28 -2.02 14.33 6.05
N GLU A 29 -2.58 13.12 6.03
CA GLU A 29 -3.96 12.90 5.58
C GLU A 29 -4.98 13.58 6.51
N ILE A 30 -4.75 13.54 7.83
CA ILE A 30 -5.60 14.22 8.81
C ILE A 30 -5.57 15.76 8.57
N LEU A 31 -4.39 16.31 8.30
CA LEU A 31 -4.23 17.74 8.04
C LEU A 31 -4.85 18.14 6.70
N LEU A 32 -4.71 17.30 5.66
CA LEU A 32 -5.38 17.54 4.39
C LEU A 32 -6.91 17.54 4.56
N ALA A 33 -7.46 16.59 5.31
CA ALA A 33 -8.88 16.57 5.63
C ALA A 33 -9.30 17.86 6.40
N ASN A 34 -8.51 18.28 7.39
CA ASN A 34 -8.76 19.49 8.16
C ASN A 34 -8.76 20.78 7.32
N TRP A 35 -7.87 20.91 6.34
CA TRP A 35 -7.71 22.15 5.57
C TRP A 35 -8.49 22.17 4.26
N ALA A 36 -8.75 21.01 3.65
CA ALA A 36 -9.39 20.94 2.33
C ALA A 36 -10.68 20.06 2.29
N GLY A 37 -10.96 19.29 3.35
CA GLY A 37 -12.19 18.50 3.47
C GLY A 37 -12.37 17.43 2.40
N VAL A 38 -13.64 17.14 2.08
CA VAL A 38 -14.06 16.30 0.95
C VAL A 38 -14.55 17.22 -0.16
N SER A 39 -13.69 17.54 -1.11
CA SER A 39 -13.91 18.57 -2.12
C SER A 39 -13.36 18.13 -3.48
N GLU A 40 -13.75 18.84 -4.53
CA GLU A 40 -13.20 18.69 -5.88
C GLU A 40 -11.68 18.93 -5.89
N ALA A 41 -11.20 19.87 -5.07
CA ALA A 41 -9.77 20.13 -4.94
C ALA A 41 -9.01 18.89 -4.41
N THR A 42 -9.55 18.21 -3.40
CA THR A 42 -8.95 16.97 -2.89
C THR A 42 -9.07 15.80 -3.86
N ASP A 43 -10.13 15.74 -4.68
CA ASP A 43 -10.22 14.79 -5.78
C ASP A 43 -9.13 15.05 -6.82
N THR A 44 -8.94 16.31 -7.23
CA THR A 44 -7.90 16.71 -8.20
C THR A 44 -6.50 16.31 -7.72
N LEU A 45 -6.21 16.46 -6.42
CA LEU A 45 -4.94 15.99 -5.85
C LEU A 45 -4.74 14.48 -6.05
N ASP A 46 -5.75 13.68 -5.74
CA ASP A 46 -5.70 12.23 -5.91
C ASP A 46 -5.54 11.80 -7.36
N LEU A 47 -6.24 12.48 -8.27
CA LEU A 47 -6.19 12.23 -9.70
C LEU A 47 -4.82 12.59 -10.29
N ALA A 48 -4.22 13.66 -9.82
CA ALA A 48 -2.86 14.06 -10.22
C ALA A 48 -1.80 13.00 -9.87
N PHE A 49 -2.04 12.15 -8.87
CA PHE A 49 -1.14 11.06 -8.49
C PHE A 49 -1.36 9.76 -9.28
N ILE A 50 -2.40 9.60 -10.12
CA ILE A 50 -2.68 8.34 -10.82
C ILE A 50 -1.47 7.87 -11.65
N ILE A 51 -1.00 8.69 -12.59
CA ILE A 51 0.14 8.34 -13.44
C ILE A 51 1.45 8.27 -12.62
N PRO A 52 1.78 9.25 -11.77
CA PRO A 52 2.94 9.19 -10.91
C PRO A 52 3.02 7.93 -10.02
N ASP A 53 1.94 7.56 -9.34
CA ASP A 53 1.92 6.36 -8.50
C ASP A 53 2.06 5.09 -9.32
N PHE A 54 1.37 5.00 -10.45
CA PHE A 54 1.48 3.85 -11.36
C PHE A 54 2.94 3.68 -11.83
N LEU A 55 3.60 4.77 -12.18
CA LEU A 55 5.02 4.76 -12.52
C LEU A 55 5.91 4.36 -11.37
N PHE A 56 5.65 4.88 -10.20
CA PHE A 56 6.40 4.52 -9.00
C PHE A 56 6.34 3.00 -8.77
N TYR A 57 5.18 2.38 -8.92
CA TYR A 57 5.03 0.93 -8.80
C TYR A 57 5.64 0.16 -9.98
N LEU A 58 5.52 0.68 -11.20
CA LEU A 58 6.16 0.09 -12.39
C LEU A 58 7.68 0.07 -12.31
N SER A 59 8.30 1.03 -11.66
CA SER A 59 9.72 1.24 -11.80
C SER A 59 10.54 0.95 -10.56
N ALA A 60 9.99 1.16 -9.38
CA ALA A 60 10.81 1.16 -8.20
C ALA A 60 10.18 0.60 -6.93
N GLY A 61 8.94 0.81 -6.62
CA GLY A 61 8.21 0.31 -5.44
C GLY A 61 9.01 -0.31 -4.26
N GLY A 62 10.23 0.11 -4.00
CA GLY A 62 11.18 -0.55 -3.10
C GLY A 62 11.98 -1.70 -3.73
N TYR A 63 11.68 -2.08 -5.00
CA TYR A 63 12.32 -3.23 -5.68
C TYR A 63 13.61 -2.87 -6.44
N LEU A 64 13.90 -1.59 -6.64
CA LEU A 64 15.19 -1.16 -7.20
C LEU A 64 16.35 -1.76 -6.43
N ALA A 65 16.34 -1.68 -5.10
CA ALA A 65 17.36 -2.27 -4.26
C ALA A 65 17.41 -3.81 -4.39
N ILE A 66 16.25 -4.47 -4.43
CA ILE A 66 16.15 -5.93 -4.56
C ILE A 66 16.74 -6.41 -5.89
N THR A 67 16.62 -5.61 -6.97
CA THR A 67 17.18 -5.94 -8.27
C THR A 67 18.64 -5.53 -8.39
N LEU A 68 18.99 -4.30 -7.97
CA LEU A 68 20.34 -3.76 -8.18
C LEU A 68 21.38 -4.40 -7.26
N ILE A 69 21.06 -4.68 -5.98
CA ILE A 69 22.01 -5.23 -5.03
C ILE A 69 22.60 -6.57 -5.50
N PRO A 70 21.81 -7.57 -5.95
CA PRO A 70 22.36 -8.83 -6.46
C PRO A 70 23.21 -8.66 -7.73
N ILE A 71 22.91 -7.67 -8.59
CA ILE A 71 23.74 -7.41 -9.78
C ILE A 71 25.05 -6.77 -9.35
N MET A 72 25.00 -5.76 -8.48
CA MET A 72 26.19 -5.06 -7.99
C MET A 72 27.13 -6.00 -7.22
N SER A 73 26.60 -6.96 -6.44
CA SER A 73 27.40 -7.90 -5.66
C SER A 73 28.26 -8.86 -6.49
N LYS A 74 27.99 -8.98 -7.79
CA LYS A 74 28.76 -9.82 -8.73
C LYS A 74 29.88 -9.06 -9.43
N LYS A 75 30.02 -7.75 -9.19
CA LYS A 75 30.94 -6.88 -9.88
C LYS A 75 32.11 -6.50 -8.97
N ASP A 76 33.31 -6.34 -9.55
CA ASP A 76 34.41 -5.73 -8.84
C ASP A 76 34.15 -4.23 -8.59
N LYS A 77 34.96 -3.61 -7.74
CA LYS A 77 34.72 -2.23 -7.28
C LYS A 77 34.68 -1.21 -8.43
N GLU A 78 35.53 -1.35 -9.43
CA GLU A 78 35.62 -0.41 -10.56
C GLU A 78 34.46 -0.60 -11.53
N GLU A 79 34.13 -1.85 -11.85
CA GLU A 79 32.98 -2.19 -12.68
C GLU A 79 31.65 -1.81 -12.00
N LEU A 80 31.55 -1.96 -10.67
CA LEU A 80 30.39 -1.61 -9.88
C LEU A 80 30.06 -0.12 -10.00
N GLU A 81 31.02 0.77 -9.79
CA GLU A 81 30.78 2.23 -9.92
C GLU A 81 30.36 2.60 -11.35
N LYS A 82 31.05 2.08 -12.36
CA LYS A 82 30.70 2.32 -13.77
C LYS A 82 29.30 1.81 -14.12
N TYR A 83 28.97 0.62 -13.63
CA TYR A 83 27.64 0.03 -13.80
C TYR A 83 26.58 0.88 -13.13
N PHE A 84 26.78 1.20 -11.84
CA PHE A 84 25.83 1.97 -11.05
C PHE A 84 25.57 3.35 -11.65
N LEU A 85 26.61 4.11 -12.03
CA LEU A 85 26.45 5.41 -12.67
C LEU A 85 25.77 5.31 -14.03
N SER A 86 26.04 4.25 -14.80
CA SER A 86 25.36 3.98 -16.06
C SER A 86 23.85 3.77 -15.86
N ILE A 87 23.46 3.01 -14.83
CA ILE A 87 22.05 2.84 -14.44
C ILE A 87 21.44 4.14 -13.95
N LEU A 88 22.13 4.85 -13.05
CA LEU A 88 21.67 6.13 -12.50
C LEU A 88 21.36 7.14 -13.62
N TYR A 89 22.31 7.41 -14.49
CA TYR A 89 22.11 8.38 -15.58
C TYR A 89 21.13 7.89 -16.63
N GLY A 90 21.20 6.61 -17.01
CA GLY A 90 20.30 6.06 -18.01
C GLY A 90 18.84 6.06 -17.58
N LEU A 91 18.55 5.59 -16.37
CA LEU A 91 17.19 5.63 -15.85
C LEU A 91 16.73 7.06 -15.56
N SER A 92 17.62 7.97 -15.08
CA SER A 92 17.27 9.38 -14.89
C SER A 92 16.79 10.02 -16.20
N ILE A 93 17.48 9.77 -17.32
CA ILE A 93 17.07 10.26 -18.64
C ILE A 93 15.69 9.70 -19.01
N VAL A 94 15.46 8.38 -18.82
CA VAL A 94 14.17 7.73 -19.10
C VAL A 94 13.06 8.40 -18.30
N PHE A 95 13.26 8.64 -16.99
CA PHE A 95 12.23 9.23 -16.13
C PHE A 95 11.98 10.72 -16.42
N VAL A 96 13.02 11.47 -16.77
CA VAL A 96 12.85 12.87 -17.24
C VAL A 96 12.01 12.88 -18.51
N LEU A 97 12.37 12.08 -19.52
CA LEU A 97 11.60 11.98 -20.77
C LEU A 97 10.16 11.55 -20.52
N PHE A 98 9.97 10.56 -19.65
CA PHE A 98 8.63 10.11 -19.29
C PHE A 98 7.81 11.21 -18.61
N SER A 99 8.39 11.93 -17.66
CA SER A 99 7.71 13.06 -16.99
C SER A 99 7.36 14.17 -17.98
N VAL A 100 8.24 14.48 -18.93
CA VAL A 100 7.99 15.48 -19.99
C VAL A 100 6.84 15.00 -20.90
N ILE A 101 6.85 13.73 -21.31
CA ILE A 101 5.77 13.14 -22.12
C ILE A 101 4.45 13.21 -21.34
N THR A 102 4.42 12.74 -20.10
CA THR A 102 3.23 12.78 -19.23
C THR A 102 2.69 14.21 -19.09
N TYR A 103 3.57 15.17 -18.85
CA TYR A 103 3.18 16.58 -18.77
C TYR A 103 2.62 17.10 -20.11
N SER A 104 3.18 16.66 -21.24
CA SER A 104 2.71 17.07 -22.57
C SER A 104 1.29 16.58 -22.86
N PHE A 105 0.93 15.42 -22.36
CA PHE A 105 -0.41 14.82 -22.48
C PHE A 105 -1.37 15.20 -21.33
N ARG A 106 -1.04 16.16 -20.47
CA ARG A 106 -1.86 16.52 -19.29
C ARG A 106 -3.30 16.93 -19.62
N PHE A 107 -3.51 17.61 -20.76
CA PHE A 107 -4.85 18.04 -21.16
C PHE A 107 -5.72 16.88 -21.61
N GLN A 108 -5.15 15.95 -22.41
CA GLN A 108 -5.85 14.72 -22.82
C GLN A 108 -6.15 13.82 -21.62
N PHE A 109 -5.25 13.81 -20.63
CA PHE A 109 -5.45 13.08 -19.40
C PHE A 109 -6.53 13.72 -18.52
N ALA A 110 -6.56 15.03 -18.41
CA ALA A 110 -7.61 15.76 -17.71
C ALA A 110 -9.00 15.57 -18.36
N ASP A 111 -9.04 15.61 -19.68
CA ASP A 111 -10.25 15.37 -20.48
C ASP A 111 -10.78 13.93 -20.26
N PHE A 112 -9.89 12.93 -20.31
CA PHE A 112 -10.23 11.52 -19.99
C PHE A 112 -10.81 11.34 -18.59
N LEU A 113 -10.38 12.14 -17.62
CA LEU A 113 -10.85 12.11 -16.24
C LEU A 113 -12.03 13.07 -15.99
N GLU A 114 -12.58 13.69 -17.02
CA GLU A 114 -13.70 14.66 -16.95
C GLU A 114 -13.43 15.81 -15.94
N ILE A 115 -12.18 16.30 -15.87
CA ILE A 115 -11.79 17.38 -14.94
C ILE A 115 -12.24 18.73 -15.51
N GLU A 116 -13.09 19.45 -14.78
CA GLU A 116 -13.66 20.73 -15.24
C GLU A 116 -12.63 21.85 -15.25
N SER A 117 -11.78 21.97 -14.20
CA SER A 117 -10.80 23.06 -14.07
C SER A 117 -9.42 22.65 -14.53
N LEU A 118 -9.13 22.84 -15.83
CA LEU A 118 -7.83 22.52 -16.44
C LEU A 118 -6.67 23.36 -15.87
N ASP A 119 -6.91 24.62 -15.52
CA ASP A 119 -5.89 25.48 -14.91
C ASP A 119 -5.49 24.97 -13.53
N PHE A 120 -6.46 24.69 -12.67
CA PHE A 120 -6.20 24.18 -11.34
C PHE A 120 -5.54 22.78 -11.40
N PHE A 121 -6.04 21.89 -12.25
CA PHE A 121 -5.41 20.58 -12.47
C PHE A 121 -3.95 20.74 -12.89
N THR A 122 -3.65 21.63 -13.83
CA THR A 122 -2.27 21.85 -14.31
C THR A 122 -1.36 22.35 -13.20
N LYS A 123 -1.84 23.26 -12.32
CA LYS A 123 -1.07 23.75 -11.16
C LYS A 123 -0.74 22.64 -10.16
N VAL A 124 -1.66 21.71 -9.95
CA VAL A 124 -1.48 20.55 -9.05
C VAL A 124 -0.64 19.45 -9.70
N PHE A 125 -0.93 19.11 -10.95
CA PHE A 125 -0.32 17.99 -11.67
C PHE A 125 1.16 18.21 -11.98
N THR A 126 1.51 19.44 -12.37
CA THR A 126 2.89 19.77 -12.78
C THR A 126 3.94 19.47 -11.70
N PRO A 127 3.81 19.99 -10.46
CA PRO A 127 4.76 19.68 -9.40
C PRO A 127 4.82 18.17 -9.09
N ILE A 128 3.67 17.49 -9.11
CA ILE A 128 3.58 16.06 -8.78
C ILE A 128 4.28 15.20 -9.85
N VAL A 129 4.07 15.48 -11.14
CA VAL A 129 4.73 14.75 -12.23
C VAL A 129 6.24 14.90 -12.18
N PHE A 130 6.74 16.13 -12.03
CA PHE A 130 8.17 16.36 -11.96
C PHE A 130 8.83 15.89 -10.66
N SER A 131 8.07 15.77 -9.56
CA SER A 131 8.56 15.17 -8.32
C SER A 131 9.05 13.74 -8.50
N GLN A 132 8.44 12.99 -9.44
CA GLN A 132 8.76 11.59 -9.69
C GLN A 132 10.20 11.39 -10.17
N VAL A 133 10.73 12.33 -10.96
CA VAL A 133 12.14 12.28 -11.38
C VAL A 133 13.07 12.19 -10.18
N PHE A 134 12.84 13.02 -9.17
CA PHE A 134 13.66 13.05 -7.95
C PHE A 134 13.45 11.83 -7.07
N PHE A 135 12.22 11.32 -7.00
CA PHE A 135 11.91 10.05 -6.34
C PHE A 135 12.71 8.89 -6.92
N PHE A 136 12.74 8.77 -8.26
CA PHE A 136 13.47 7.70 -8.93
C PHE A 136 14.97 7.79 -8.74
N ILE A 137 15.53 8.97 -8.93
CA ILE A 137 16.94 9.20 -8.68
C ILE A 137 17.28 8.83 -7.24
N GLY A 138 16.44 9.26 -6.29
CA GLY A 138 16.58 8.93 -4.87
C GLY A 138 16.54 7.45 -4.60
N ALA A 139 15.60 6.72 -5.18
CA ALA A 139 15.47 5.28 -4.99
C ALA A 139 16.70 4.51 -5.52
N ILE A 140 17.27 4.94 -6.66
CA ILE A 140 18.53 4.37 -7.18
C ILE A 140 19.68 4.66 -6.22
N LEU A 141 19.83 5.90 -5.75
CA LEU A 141 20.88 6.30 -4.81
C LEU A 141 20.74 5.59 -3.45
N MET A 142 19.52 5.35 -2.98
CA MET A 142 19.27 4.54 -1.78
C MET A 142 19.73 3.09 -1.95
N SER A 143 19.57 2.50 -3.13
CA SER A 143 20.03 1.13 -3.39
C SER A 143 21.55 1.00 -3.25
N TYR A 144 22.31 2.00 -3.66
CA TYR A 144 23.76 2.06 -3.44
C TYR A 144 24.11 2.17 -1.95
N GLN A 145 23.38 3.00 -1.22
CA GLN A 145 23.57 3.14 0.23
C GLN A 145 23.25 1.82 0.95
N TYR A 146 22.16 1.13 0.60
CA TYR A 146 21.81 -0.18 1.16
C TYR A 146 22.86 -1.25 0.85
N PHE A 147 23.43 -1.23 -0.35
CA PHE A 147 24.53 -2.13 -0.72
C PHE A 147 25.77 -1.94 0.18
N HIS A 148 26.00 -0.71 0.66
CA HIS A 148 27.11 -0.37 1.56
C HIS A 148 26.68 -0.30 3.05
N ASP A 149 25.58 -0.94 3.46
CA ASP A 149 25.06 -0.94 4.84
C ASP A 149 24.84 0.46 5.44
N SER A 150 24.57 1.46 4.60
CA SER A 150 24.35 2.84 4.99
C SER A 150 22.85 3.20 4.89
N PHE A 151 22.13 3.14 6.00
CA PHE A 151 20.68 3.32 6.04
C PHE A 151 20.23 4.70 6.49
N LYS A 152 21.13 5.49 7.12
CA LYS A 152 20.79 6.74 7.81
C LYS A 152 20.11 7.78 6.89
N TYR A 153 20.71 8.06 5.73
CA TYR A 153 20.21 9.10 4.83
C TYR A 153 19.00 8.63 4.04
N ALA A 154 18.98 7.35 3.65
CA ALA A 154 17.82 6.73 3.03
C ALA A 154 16.58 6.81 3.94
N ALA A 155 16.76 6.59 5.23
CA ALA A 155 15.71 6.64 6.24
C ALA A 155 15.13 8.06 6.45
N LEU A 156 15.88 9.12 6.14
CA LEU A 156 15.43 10.53 6.28
C LEU A 156 14.50 10.97 5.14
N ALA A 157 14.61 10.37 3.95
CA ALA A 157 13.87 10.81 2.78
C ALA A 157 12.35 10.93 3.00
N PRO A 158 11.65 9.87 3.45
CA PRO A 158 10.20 9.94 3.61
C PRO A 158 9.77 10.86 4.77
N VAL A 159 10.64 11.09 5.75
CA VAL A 159 10.38 12.04 6.85
C VAL A 159 10.41 13.47 6.31
N ILE A 160 11.48 13.83 5.58
CA ILE A 160 11.62 15.16 4.97
C ILE A 160 10.49 15.41 3.97
N TYR A 161 10.18 14.43 3.14
CA TYR A 161 9.11 14.50 2.14
C TYR A 161 7.75 14.83 2.77
N ASN A 162 7.31 14.03 3.75
CA ASN A 162 6.03 14.27 4.39
C ASN A 162 6.00 15.57 5.18
N SER A 163 7.08 15.92 5.87
CA SER A 163 7.18 17.20 6.61
C SER A 163 7.10 18.40 5.68
N THR A 164 7.72 18.33 4.51
CA THR A 164 7.67 19.42 3.51
C THR A 164 6.26 19.57 2.93
N ILE A 165 5.57 18.47 2.62
CA ILE A 165 4.18 18.54 2.15
C ILE A 165 3.29 19.19 3.20
N ILE A 166 3.42 18.79 4.47
CA ILE A 166 2.66 19.37 5.58
C ILE A 166 2.94 20.86 5.72
N LEU A 167 4.21 21.25 5.65
CA LEU A 167 4.62 22.66 5.78
C LEU A 167 4.02 23.53 4.67
N PHE A 168 4.14 23.11 3.41
CA PHE A 168 3.60 23.86 2.28
C PHE A 168 2.08 23.88 2.24
N GLY A 169 1.42 22.78 2.64
CA GLY A 169 -0.01 22.76 2.82
C GLY A 169 -0.48 23.70 3.93
N TRP A 170 0.23 23.75 5.05
CA TRP A 170 -0.07 24.66 6.15
C TRP A 170 0.08 26.14 5.74
N ILE A 171 1.17 26.49 5.06
CA ILE A 171 1.41 27.87 4.58
C ILE A 171 0.29 28.32 3.63
N ASN A 172 -0.27 27.38 2.84
CA ASN A 172 -1.29 27.69 1.83
C ASN A 172 -2.70 27.26 2.27
N SER A 173 -2.98 27.10 3.58
CA SER A 173 -4.26 26.58 4.09
C SER A 173 -5.41 27.60 4.10
N SER A 174 -5.40 28.62 3.22
CA SER A 174 -6.43 29.66 3.13
C SER A 174 -7.73 29.20 2.44
N SER A 175 -7.64 28.22 1.54
CA SER A 175 -8.77 27.58 0.89
C SER A 175 -8.42 26.11 0.56
N PRO A 176 -9.41 25.24 0.23
CA PRO A 176 -9.16 23.89 -0.23
C PRO A 176 -8.20 23.83 -1.44
N GLU A 177 -8.40 24.71 -2.45
CA GLU A 177 -7.60 24.77 -3.66
C GLU A 177 -6.15 25.19 -3.34
N ALA A 178 -5.98 26.25 -2.56
CA ALA A 178 -4.66 26.72 -2.14
C ALA A 178 -3.93 25.65 -1.31
N THR A 179 -4.63 24.95 -0.44
CA THR A 179 -4.08 23.81 0.33
C THR A 179 -3.54 22.73 -0.60
N VAL A 180 -4.31 22.34 -1.60
CA VAL A 180 -3.95 21.29 -2.56
C VAL A 180 -2.78 21.73 -3.44
N GLU A 181 -2.74 22.98 -3.92
CA GLU A 181 -1.57 23.54 -4.60
C GLU A 181 -0.34 23.52 -3.69
N GLY A 182 -0.50 23.87 -2.41
CA GLY A 182 0.57 23.78 -1.41
C GLY A 182 1.08 22.34 -1.23
N PHE A 183 0.18 21.35 -1.14
CA PHE A 183 0.54 19.94 -1.07
C PHE A 183 1.31 19.47 -2.31
N ALA A 184 0.88 19.88 -3.50
CA ALA A 184 1.54 19.54 -4.76
C ALA A 184 2.95 20.16 -4.83
N LEU A 185 3.10 21.44 -4.47
CA LEU A 185 4.40 22.10 -4.41
C LEU A 185 5.31 21.49 -3.34
N GLY A 186 4.74 21.18 -2.16
CA GLY A 186 5.44 20.47 -1.08
C GLY A 186 5.91 19.08 -1.49
N THR A 187 5.17 18.39 -2.36
CA THR A 187 5.57 17.11 -2.98
C THR A 187 6.82 17.28 -3.83
N LEU A 188 6.89 18.31 -4.68
CA LEU A 188 8.07 18.57 -5.51
C LEU A 188 9.28 18.95 -4.64
N ILE A 189 9.14 19.94 -3.77
CA ILE A 189 10.24 20.42 -2.93
C ILE A 189 10.72 19.35 -1.98
N GLY A 190 9.79 18.56 -1.38
CA GLY A 190 10.11 17.44 -0.51
C GLY A 190 10.85 16.31 -1.23
N SER A 191 10.51 16.06 -2.50
CA SER A 191 11.24 15.08 -3.33
C SER A 191 12.65 15.57 -3.67
N ILE A 192 12.82 16.85 -4.00
CA ILE A 192 14.14 17.47 -4.24
C ILE A 192 15.00 17.38 -2.98
N MET A 193 14.48 17.79 -1.82
CA MET A 193 15.25 17.79 -0.57
C MET A 193 15.53 16.39 -0.06
N GLY A 194 14.49 15.56 0.09
CA GLY A 194 14.58 14.26 0.71
C GLY A 194 15.11 13.16 -0.20
N HIS A 195 14.63 13.09 -1.45
CA HIS A 195 14.98 12.02 -2.38
C HIS A 195 16.11 12.37 -3.35
N PHE A 196 16.46 13.62 -3.52
CA PHE A 196 17.58 14.00 -4.38
C PHE A 196 18.79 14.49 -3.57
N ILE A 197 18.70 15.65 -2.93
CA ILE A 197 19.85 16.28 -2.26
C ILE A 197 20.43 15.39 -1.15
N ILE A 198 19.59 14.93 -0.22
CA ILE A 198 20.02 14.08 0.88
C ILE A 198 20.56 12.73 0.38
N GLN A 199 19.99 12.19 -0.69
CA GLN A 199 20.45 10.88 -1.21
C GLN A 199 21.77 11.01 -1.98
N ILE A 200 22.02 12.10 -2.70
CA ILE A 200 23.35 12.40 -3.26
C ILE A 200 24.40 12.49 -2.16
N TYR A 201 24.08 13.22 -1.08
CA TYR A 201 24.99 13.32 0.06
C TYR A 201 25.23 11.96 0.72
N GLY A 202 24.17 11.16 0.92
CA GLY A 202 24.25 9.81 1.48
C GLY A 202 25.07 8.86 0.62
N ALA A 203 24.90 8.88 -0.71
CA ALA A 203 25.65 8.05 -1.64
C ALA A 203 27.15 8.44 -1.66
N LYS A 204 27.48 9.75 -1.64
CA LYS A 204 28.86 10.22 -1.47
C LYS A 204 29.50 9.73 -0.16
N LYS A 205 28.76 9.81 0.95
CA LYS A 205 29.24 9.31 2.25
C LYS A 205 29.39 7.78 2.28
N SER A 206 28.67 7.06 1.42
CA SER A 206 28.79 5.62 1.22
C SER A 206 29.91 5.25 0.23
N GLY A 207 30.68 6.23 -0.26
CA GLY A 207 31.86 6.02 -1.11
C GLY A 207 31.61 6.10 -2.61
N LEU A 208 30.43 6.59 -3.05
CA LEU A 208 30.17 6.80 -4.49
C LEU A 208 30.91 8.06 -4.98
N ASN A 209 31.76 7.87 -6.00
CA ASN A 209 32.37 8.95 -6.72
C ASN A 209 31.52 9.28 -7.95
N PHE A 210 30.99 10.51 -7.99
CA PHE A 210 30.22 10.99 -9.14
C PHE A 210 31.16 11.50 -10.21
N TYR A 211 31.11 10.88 -11.38
CA TYR A 211 31.74 11.38 -12.60
C TYR A 211 30.80 11.12 -13.79
N PHE A 212 30.90 11.94 -14.80
CA PHE A 212 30.05 11.81 -15.97
C PHE A 212 30.52 10.63 -16.84
N LEU A 213 29.55 9.79 -17.20
CA LEU A 213 29.71 8.74 -18.22
C LEU A 213 28.43 8.59 -19.03
N PHE A 214 28.56 8.22 -20.29
CA PHE A 214 27.39 7.89 -21.10
C PHE A 214 26.79 6.54 -20.66
N PRO A 215 25.45 6.48 -20.46
CA PRO A 215 24.77 5.23 -20.09
C PRO A 215 24.98 4.15 -21.15
N LYS A 216 25.35 2.94 -20.72
CA LYS A 216 25.47 1.80 -21.62
C LYS A 216 24.14 1.07 -21.71
N ILE A 217 23.59 0.95 -22.92
CA ILE A 217 22.32 0.24 -23.19
C ILE A 217 22.34 -1.19 -22.65
N LYS A 218 23.51 -1.86 -22.69
CA LYS A 218 23.70 -3.21 -22.13
C LYS A 218 23.34 -3.28 -20.65
N HIS A 219 23.76 -2.28 -19.84
CA HIS A 219 23.48 -2.23 -18.42
C HIS A 219 22.00 -2.00 -18.14
N LEU A 220 21.37 -1.09 -18.90
CA LEU A 220 19.93 -0.83 -18.80
C LEU A 220 19.11 -2.07 -19.16
N LYS A 221 19.47 -2.75 -20.25
CA LYS A 221 18.80 -4.00 -20.67
C LYS A 221 18.92 -5.08 -19.60
N GLU A 222 20.13 -5.29 -19.02
CA GLU A 222 20.34 -6.25 -17.94
C GLU A 222 19.42 -5.95 -16.73
N TYR A 223 19.36 -4.69 -16.31
CA TYR A 223 18.49 -4.26 -15.23
C TYR A 223 17.01 -4.49 -15.54
N ILE A 224 16.53 -4.06 -16.71
CA ILE A 224 15.13 -4.16 -17.13
C ILE A 224 14.67 -5.61 -17.20
N VAL A 225 15.47 -6.50 -17.78
CA VAL A 225 15.12 -7.93 -17.90
C VAL A 225 14.94 -8.59 -16.53
N ILE A 226 15.77 -8.24 -15.55
CA ILE A 226 15.68 -8.82 -14.21
C ILE A 226 14.52 -8.18 -13.41
N SER A 227 14.28 -6.89 -13.57
CA SER A 227 13.23 -6.16 -12.82
C SER A 227 11.84 -6.34 -13.40
N PHE A 228 11.68 -6.65 -14.67
CA PHE A 228 10.41 -6.71 -15.37
C PHE A 228 9.34 -7.61 -14.71
N PRO A 229 9.63 -8.85 -14.27
CA PRO A 229 8.64 -9.68 -13.57
C PRO A 229 8.18 -9.09 -12.24
N LEU A 230 9.11 -8.43 -11.52
CA LEU A 230 8.81 -7.78 -10.24
C LEU A 230 7.92 -6.54 -10.43
N ILE A 231 8.20 -5.76 -11.48
CA ILE A 231 7.44 -4.59 -11.88
C ILE A 231 5.97 -4.97 -12.12
N ILE A 232 5.73 -5.97 -12.96
CA ILE A 232 4.36 -6.40 -13.29
C ILE A 232 3.63 -6.92 -12.04
N GLY A 233 4.29 -7.74 -11.22
CA GLY A 233 3.69 -8.28 -10.01
C GLY A 233 3.22 -7.19 -9.02
N GLN A 234 3.93 -6.07 -8.95
CA GLN A 234 3.58 -4.96 -8.05
C GLN A 234 2.49 -4.05 -8.59
N SER A 235 2.44 -3.83 -9.90
CA SER A 235 1.41 -2.98 -10.51
C SER A 235 0.01 -3.48 -10.21
N ILE A 236 -0.16 -4.81 -10.08
CA ILE A 236 -1.47 -5.42 -9.77
C ILE A 236 -1.86 -5.25 -8.29
N ALA A 237 -0.88 -5.20 -7.39
CA ALA A 237 -1.16 -5.07 -5.96
C ALA A 237 -1.83 -3.75 -5.57
N VAL A 238 -1.82 -2.75 -6.44
CA VAL A 238 -2.38 -1.40 -6.19
C VAL A 238 -3.51 -1.04 -7.14
N ILE A 239 -3.96 -1.99 -7.93
CA ILE A 239 -4.90 -1.72 -9.00
C ILE A 239 -6.29 -1.34 -8.47
N ASP A 240 -6.69 -1.86 -7.29
CA ASP A 240 -7.92 -1.48 -6.60
C ASP A 240 -7.95 0.01 -6.25
N GLU A 241 -6.81 0.58 -5.83
CA GLU A 241 -6.70 2.01 -5.56
C GLU A 241 -6.91 2.84 -6.83
N GLN A 242 -6.34 2.41 -7.94
CA GLN A 242 -6.51 3.11 -9.21
C GLN A 242 -7.96 3.00 -9.73
N LEU A 243 -8.65 1.88 -9.50
CA LEU A 243 -10.08 1.76 -9.82
C LEU A 243 -10.91 2.78 -9.04
N PHE A 244 -10.68 2.93 -7.72
CA PHE A 244 -11.38 3.93 -6.93
C PHE A 244 -11.12 5.35 -7.43
N ARG A 245 -9.89 5.67 -7.84
CA ARG A 245 -9.54 6.99 -8.38
C ARG A 245 -10.20 7.23 -9.72
N ILE A 246 -9.96 6.37 -10.72
CA ILE A 246 -10.45 6.55 -12.09
C ILE A 246 -11.98 6.56 -12.13
N PHE A 247 -12.64 5.58 -11.52
CA PHE A 247 -14.09 5.50 -11.56
C PHE A 247 -14.77 6.48 -10.59
N GLY A 248 -14.06 6.96 -9.58
CA GLY A 248 -14.53 8.01 -8.70
C GLY A 248 -14.75 9.35 -9.40
N THR A 249 -14.10 9.62 -10.55
CA THR A 249 -14.28 10.84 -11.35
C THR A 249 -15.66 10.94 -11.97
N PHE A 250 -16.26 9.81 -12.35
CA PHE A 250 -17.60 9.75 -12.94
C PHE A 250 -18.73 9.89 -11.88
N LEU A 251 -18.38 10.20 -10.65
CA LEU A 251 -19.30 10.41 -9.54
C LEU A 251 -19.34 11.90 -9.14
N THR A 252 -20.16 12.21 -8.15
CA THR A 252 -20.22 13.57 -7.60
C THR A 252 -18.87 14.02 -7.01
N ALA A 253 -18.57 15.32 -7.09
CA ALA A 253 -17.37 15.91 -6.51
C ALA A 253 -17.12 15.48 -5.06
N GLY A 254 -15.87 15.23 -4.70
CA GLY A 254 -15.45 14.68 -3.43
C GLY A 254 -15.56 13.15 -3.32
N SER A 255 -15.96 12.44 -4.40
CA SER A 255 -16.08 10.98 -4.35
C SER A 255 -14.72 10.28 -4.28
N VAL A 256 -13.72 10.75 -5.02
CA VAL A 256 -12.36 10.19 -5.00
C VAL A 256 -11.75 10.37 -3.60
N ALA A 257 -11.88 11.57 -3.01
CA ALA A 257 -11.43 11.86 -1.65
C ALA A 257 -12.20 10.99 -0.61
N THR A 258 -13.50 10.77 -0.81
CA THR A 258 -14.31 9.87 0.04
C THR A 258 -13.72 8.46 0.06
N PHE A 259 -13.39 7.89 -1.10
CA PHE A 259 -12.76 6.58 -1.21
C PHE A 259 -11.37 6.57 -0.55
N ARG A 260 -10.57 7.61 -0.76
CA ARG A 260 -9.24 7.72 -0.16
C ARG A 260 -9.29 7.73 1.36
N TYR A 261 -10.11 8.59 1.97
CA TYR A 261 -10.23 8.68 3.43
C TYR A 261 -10.73 7.37 4.03
N ALA A 262 -11.76 6.77 3.46
CA ALA A 262 -12.29 5.48 3.90
C ALA A 262 -11.25 4.36 3.79
N ARG A 263 -10.60 4.23 2.63
CA ARG A 263 -9.59 3.21 2.36
C ARG A 263 -8.36 3.35 3.25
N ARG A 264 -7.93 4.59 3.54
CA ARG A 264 -6.76 4.86 4.36
C ARG A 264 -6.88 4.27 5.76
N ILE A 265 -8.04 4.42 6.39
CA ILE A 265 -8.31 3.85 7.72
C ILE A 265 -8.44 2.33 7.63
N ALA A 266 -9.19 1.81 6.65
CA ALA A 266 -9.40 0.37 6.49
C ALA A 266 -8.10 -0.41 6.25
N LEU A 267 -7.09 0.21 5.60
CA LEU A 267 -5.79 -0.41 5.35
C LEU A 267 -4.83 -0.39 6.54
N LEU A 268 -5.05 0.43 7.58
CA LEU A 268 -4.14 0.50 8.72
C LEU A 268 -3.90 -0.86 9.37
N PRO A 269 -4.92 -1.64 9.75
CA PRO A 269 -4.70 -2.94 10.37
C PRO A 269 -4.04 -3.95 9.43
N VAL A 270 -4.35 -3.91 8.13
CA VAL A 270 -3.74 -4.78 7.12
C VAL A 270 -2.24 -4.50 7.00
N GLY A 271 -1.86 -3.23 6.93
CA GLY A 271 -0.46 -2.79 6.82
C GLY A 271 0.39 -3.13 8.07
N ILE A 272 -0.23 -3.16 9.24
CA ILE A 272 0.47 -3.46 10.50
C ILE A 272 0.56 -4.98 10.71
N ILE A 273 -0.54 -5.71 10.63
CA ILE A 273 -0.63 -7.11 11.04
C ILE A 273 -0.39 -8.05 9.87
N ALA A 274 -1.20 -7.95 8.81
CA ALA A 274 -1.17 -8.93 7.74
C ALA A 274 0.11 -8.85 6.92
N GLN A 275 0.61 -7.66 6.65
CA GLN A 275 1.87 -7.45 5.96
C GLN A 275 3.05 -7.97 6.79
N ALA A 276 3.07 -7.73 8.11
CA ALA A 276 4.11 -8.24 9.00
C ALA A 276 4.15 -9.77 9.00
N VAL A 277 2.97 -10.43 9.14
CA VAL A 277 2.86 -11.90 9.07
C VAL A 277 3.35 -12.41 7.72
N GLY A 278 2.93 -11.80 6.62
CA GLY A 278 3.34 -12.19 5.28
C GLY A 278 4.85 -12.11 5.06
N VAL A 279 5.47 -10.98 5.44
CA VAL A 279 6.92 -10.78 5.28
C VAL A 279 7.72 -11.74 6.16
N ALA A 280 7.34 -11.90 7.43
CA ALA A 280 8.05 -12.78 8.37
C ALA A 280 7.93 -14.26 8.00
N SER A 281 6.81 -14.66 7.37
CA SER A 281 6.57 -16.06 7.00
C SER A 281 7.30 -16.48 5.74
N TYR A 282 7.56 -15.59 4.81
CA TYR A 282 8.06 -15.93 3.49
C TYR A 282 9.37 -16.74 3.47
N PRO A 283 10.40 -16.42 4.29
CA PRO A 283 11.63 -17.22 4.35
C PRO A 283 11.41 -18.64 4.88
N LEU A 284 10.47 -18.82 5.83
CA LEU A 284 10.12 -20.13 6.38
C LEU A 284 9.40 -20.97 5.31
N LEU A 285 8.37 -20.40 4.66
CA LEU A 285 7.62 -21.07 3.61
C LEU A 285 8.54 -21.50 2.45
N SER A 286 9.48 -20.62 2.06
CA SER A 286 10.46 -20.90 1.01
C SER A 286 11.39 -22.07 1.38
N ARG A 287 11.90 -22.12 2.61
CA ARG A 287 12.74 -23.21 3.10
C ARG A 287 12.01 -24.55 3.14
N LEU A 288 10.76 -24.58 3.65
CA LEU A 288 9.95 -25.79 3.70
C LEU A 288 9.66 -26.34 2.29
N TYR A 289 9.35 -25.44 1.36
CA TYR A 289 9.13 -25.82 -0.04
C TYR A 289 10.39 -26.41 -0.68
N GLN A 290 11.57 -25.77 -0.50
CA GLN A 290 12.86 -26.26 -1.03
C GLN A 290 13.25 -27.63 -0.44
N LYS A 291 12.92 -27.87 0.85
CA LYS A 291 13.15 -29.17 1.49
C LYS A 291 12.11 -30.22 1.16
N ASN A 292 11.10 -29.88 0.35
CA ASN A 292 9.95 -30.73 0.03
C ASN A 292 9.12 -31.18 1.26
N GLU A 293 9.14 -30.40 2.35
CA GLU A 293 8.35 -30.60 3.56
C GLU A 293 6.90 -30.06 3.37
N ILE A 294 6.17 -30.68 2.44
CA ILE A 294 4.89 -30.16 1.91
C ILE A 294 3.78 -30.19 2.96
N ASP A 295 3.72 -31.24 3.79
CA ASP A 295 2.68 -31.37 4.82
C ASP A 295 2.81 -30.27 5.88
N GLU A 296 4.04 -29.97 6.32
CA GLU A 296 4.29 -28.89 7.27
C GLU A 296 4.03 -27.51 6.64
N LEU A 297 4.45 -27.32 5.41
CA LEU A 297 4.17 -26.10 4.63
C LEU A 297 2.66 -25.87 4.53
N SER A 298 1.88 -26.87 4.12
CA SER A 298 0.43 -26.80 3.99
C SER A 298 -0.24 -26.49 5.34
N LYS A 299 0.21 -27.12 6.41
CA LYS A 299 -0.29 -26.88 7.76
C LYS A 299 -0.03 -25.45 8.24
N ILE A 300 1.16 -24.92 7.99
CA ILE A 300 1.52 -23.54 8.35
C ILE A 300 0.70 -22.54 7.56
N VAL A 301 0.55 -22.72 6.24
CA VAL A 301 -0.26 -21.84 5.39
C VAL A 301 -1.72 -21.84 5.85
N LYS A 302 -2.34 -23.00 6.07
CA LYS A 302 -3.72 -23.11 6.58
C LYS A 302 -3.88 -22.37 7.91
N LYS A 303 -2.95 -22.58 8.84
CA LYS A 303 -2.93 -21.90 10.15
C LYS A 303 -2.84 -20.37 10.01
N GLN A 304 -1.97 -19.87 9.14
CA GLN A 304 -1.82 -18.44 8.89
C GLN A 304 -3.07 -17.82 8.25
N LEU A 305 -3.70 -18.54 7.30
CA LEU A 305 -4.95 -18.12 6.69
C LEU A 305 -6.07 -18.00 7.73
N SER A 306 -6.21 -19.00 8.62
CA SER A 306 -7.21 -18.98 9.71
C SER A 306 -6.96 -17.84 10.70
N TYR A 307 -5.70 -17.57 11.08
CA TYR A 307 -5.37 -16.44 11.95
C TYR A 307 -5.64 -15.09 11.30
N LEU A 308 -5.28 -14.92 10.04
CA LEU A 308 -5.54 -13.67 9.34
C LEU A 308 -7.02 -13.45 9.07
N PHE A 309 -7.77 -14.53 8.82
CA PHE A 309 -9.23 -14.45 8.70
C PHE A 309 -9.89 -14.04 10.03
N LEU A 310 -9.43 -14.62 11.15
CA LEU A 310 -9.92 -14.29 12.48
C LEU A 310 -9.57 -12.84 12.87
N ILE A 311 -8.30 -12.46 12.78
CA ILE A 311 -7.83 -11.13 13.19
C ILE A 311 -8.39 -10.07 12.25
N GLY A 312 -8.32 -10.30 10.94
CA GLY A 312 -8.87 -9.39 9.93
C GLY A 312 -10.38 -9.22 10.07
N GLY A 313 -11.10 -10.33 10.30
CA GLY A 313 -12.53 -10.31 10.56
C GLY A 313 -12.91 -9.55 11.84
N SER A 314 -12.14 -9.72 12.92
CA SER A 314 -12.34 -8.99 14.18
C SER A 314 -12.18 -7.48 13.98
N LEU A 315 -11.12 -7.08 13.27
CA LEU A 315 -10.84 -5.67 12.97
C LEU A 315 -11.88 -5.09 12.01
N MET A 316 -12.36 -5.90 11.05
CA MET A 316 -13.45 -5.54 10.16
C MET A 316 -14.74 -5.24 10.95
N VAL A 317 -15.15 -6.14 11.85
CA VAL A 317 -16.34 -5.95 12.69
C VAL A 317 -16.19 -4.69 13.55
N GLY A 318 -15.03 -4.51 14.20
CA GLY A 318 -14.74 -3.31 14.99
C GLY A 318 -14.81 -2.03 14.17
N ALA A 319 -14.28 -2.05 12.95
CA ALA A 319 -14.34 -0.91 12.03
C ALA A 319 -15.78 -0.58 11.60
N ILE A 320 -16.58 -1.60 11.25
CA ILE A 320 -17.96 -1.42 10.80
C ILE A 320 -18.85 -0.88 11.94
N VAL A 321 -18.79 -1.47 13.12
CA VAL A 321 -19.61 -1.06 14.27
C VAL A 321 -19.31 0.38 14.72
N ASN A 322 -18.04 0.81 14.58
CA ASN A 322 -17.61 2.14 15.00
C ASN A 322 -17.38 3.12 13.83
N ALA A 323 -17.92 2.84 12.64
CA ALA A 323 -17.58 3.56 11.42
C ALA A 323 -17.73 5.08 11.55
N ASP A 324 -18.92 5.56 11.95
CA ASP A 324 -19.18 6.99 12.10
C ASP A 324 -18.26 7.64 13.12
N TYR A 325 -18.03 6.97 14.24
CA TYR A 325 -17.18 7.50 15.30
C TYR A 325 -15.69 7.53 14.91
N LEU A 326 -15.21 6.49 14.24
CA LEU A 326 -13.84 6.44 13.73
C LEU A 326 -13.58 7.56 12.72
N ILE A 327 -14.46 7.74 11.75
CA ILE A 327 -14.33 8.82 10.76
C ILE A 327 -14.39 10.18 11.46
N LYS A 328 -15.35 10.35 12.38
CA LYS A 328 -15.52 11.57 13.15
C LYS A 328 -14.28 11.93 13.94
N ILE A 329 -13.77 11.03 14.78
CA ILE A 329 -12.62 11.33 15.65
C ILE A 329 -11.32 11.57 14.88
N ILE A 330 -11.18 10.93 13.71
CA ILE A 330 -9.96 11.05 12.90
C ILE A 330 -10.00 12.29 12.03
N TYR A 331 -11.13 12.59 11.38
CA TYR A 331 -11.18 13.59 10.31
C TYR A 331 -12.10 14.80 10.60
N GLU A 332 -13.21 14.68 11.37
CA GLU A 332 -14.19 15.75 11.53
C GLU A 332 -13.61 16.95 12.28
N ARG A 333 -12.97 17.83 11.52
CA ARG A 333 -12.45 19.12 11.98
C ARG A 333 -12.18 20.04 10.79
N GLY A 334 -12.22 21.36 11.04
CA GLY A 334 -11.97 22.37 10.01
C GLY A 334 -12.89 22.24 8.81
N ALA A 335 -12.32 22.07 7.62
CA ALA A 335 -13.06 21.91 6.37
C ALA A 335 -13.78 20.55 6.23
N PHE A 336 -13.41 19.53 7.02
CA PHE A 336 -14.09 18.24 7.02
C PHE A 336 -15.27 18.29 8.00
N THR A 337 -16.48 18.33 7.46
CA THR A 337 -17.73 18.56 8.20
C THR A 337 -18.41 17.26 8.65
N SER A 338 -19.48 17.37 9.44
CA SER A 338 -20.33 16.24 9.80
C SER A 338 -21.03 15.60 8.58
N THR A 339 -21.29 16.38 7.53
CA THR A 339 -21.84 15.87 6.27
C THR A 339 -20.81 14.96 5.58
N ASP A 340 -19.52 15.34 5.61
CA ASP A 340 -18.41 14.52 5.09
C ASP A 340 -18.26 13.25 5.93
N THR A 341 -18.37 13.34 7.25
CA THR A 341 -18.38 12.17 8.14
C THR A 341 -19.47 11.18 7.71
N ALA A 342 -20.70 11.63 7.53
CA ALA A 342 -21.82 10.76 7.11
C ALA A 342 -21.62 10.18 5.70
N ARG A 343 -20.97 10.91 4.79
CA ARG A 343 -20.65 10.46 3.44
C ARG A 343 -19.52 9.41 3.45
N VAL A 344 -18.43 9.69 4.15
CA VAL A 344 -17.24 8.83 4.19
C VAL A 344 -17.51 7.56 4.99
N SER A 345 -18.24 7.61 6.10
CA SER A 345 -18.53 6.45 6.94
C SER A 345 -19.37 5.40 6.22
N LYS A 346 -20.36 5.80 5.39
CA LYS A 346 -21.13 4.86 4.57
C LYS A 346 -20.25 4.06 3.61
N VAL A 347 -19.28 4.70 2.98
CA VAL A 347 -18.31 4.06 2.09
C VAL A 347 -17.28 3.25 2.89
N PHE A 348 -16.87 3.76 4.05
CA PHE A 348 -15.93 3.08 4.95
C PHE A 348 -16.46 1.75 5.47
N VAL A 349 -17.75 1.65 5.79
CA VAL A 349 -18.40 0.37 6.16
C VAL A 349 -18.19 -0.68 5.06
N ILE A 350 -18.41 -0.30 3.79
CA ILE A 350 -18.27 -1.20 2.66
C ILE A 350 -16.79 -1.56 2.43
N ILE A 351 -15.90 -0.57 2.43
CA ILE A 351 -14.46 -0.79 2.21
C ILE A 351 -13.84 -1.60 3.35
N SER A 352 -14.36 -1.50 4.57
CA SER A 352 -13.88 -2.29 5.71
C SER A 352 -14.02 -3.80 5.47
N LEU A 353 -14.98 -4.24 4.64
CA LEU A 353 -15.11 -5.65 4.24
C LEU A 353 -13.86 -6.16 3.49
N ALA A 354 -13.09 -5.27 2.85
CA ALA A 354 -11.84 -5.64 2.18
C ALA A 354 -10.69 -6.00 3.13
N ILE A 355 -10.80 -5.72 4.43
CA ILE A 355 -9.77 -6.06 5.43
C ILE A 355 -9.47 -7.57 5.40
N ILE A 356 -10.50 -8.41 5.24
CA ILE A 356 -10.34 -9.87 5.14
C ILE A 356 -9.56 -10.26 3.88
N PRO A 357 -10.04 -9.99 2.65
CA PRO A 357 -9.32 -10.41 1.44
C PRO A 357 -7.93 -9.77 1.33
N TRP A 358 -7.74 -8.51 1.72
CA TRP A 358 -6.41 -7.90 1.75
C TRP A 358 -5.46 -8.63 2.71
N SER A 359 -5.94 -9.04 3.89
CA SER A 359 -5.13 -9.78 4.87
C SER A 359 -4.75 -11.17 4.36
N ILE A 360 -5.70 -11.92 3.85
CA ILE A 360 -5.51 -13.28 3.34
C ILE A 360 -4.60 -13.30 2.13
N ASN A 361 -4.76 -12.34 1.22
CA ASN A 361 -3.93 -12.23 0.02
C ASN A 361 -2.44 -12.01 0.32
N GLN A 362 -2.08 -11.49 1.51
CA GLN A 362 -0.67 -11.40 1.93
C GLN A 362 0.00 -12.77 2.01
N ILE A 363 -0.71 -13.81 2.40
CA ILE A 363 -0.18 -15.18 2.48
C ILE A 363 -0.38 -15.93 1.15
N LEU A 364 -1.54 -15.77 0.50
CA LEU A 364 -1.84 -16.46 -0.75
C LEU A 364 -0.83 -16.11 -1.84
N THR A 365 -0.58 -14.83 -2.10
CA THR A 365 0.38 -14.40 -3.12
C THR A 365 1.78 -14.91 -2.85
N ARG A 366 2.24 -14.85 -1.58
CA ARG A 366 3.55 -15.40 -1.20
C ARG A 366 3.64 -16.91 -1.35
N SER A 367 2.55 -17.62 -1.11
CA SER A 367 2.46 -19.07 -1.32
C SER A 367 2.60 -19.46 -2.80
N TYR A 368 2.12 -18.63 -3.71
CA TYR A 368 2.39 -18.78 -5.15
C TYR A 368 3.85 -18.44 -5.49
N TYR A 369 4.40 -17.40 -4.88
CA TYR A 369 5.79 -16.96 -5.13
C TYR A 369 6.81 -18.00 -4.67
N VAL A 370 6.57 -18.68 -3.55
CA VAL A 370 7.39 -19.81 -3.07
C VAL A 370 7.45 -20.93 -4.11
N GLN A 371 6.35 -21.16 -4.85
CA GLN A 371 6.27 -22.14 -5.94
C GLN A 371 6.80 -21.61 -7.29
N GLN A 372 7.32 -20.38 -7.34
CA GLN A 372 7.72 -19.69 -8.57
C GLN A 372 6.57 -19.48 -9.57
N LYS A 373 5.32 -19.57 -9.13
CA LYS A 373 4.12 -19.36 -9.94
C LYS A 373 3.67 -17.91 -9.92
N PHE A 374 4.57 -16.98 -10.23
CA PHE A 374 4.32 -15.53 -10.16
C PHE A 374 3.18 -15.07 -11.05
N TRP A 375 3.08 -15.67 -12.24
CA TRP A 375 2.11 -15.26 -13.26
C TRP A 375 0.65 -15.55 -12.92
N PHE A 376 0.38 -16.56 -12.09
CA PHE A 376 -1.00 -16.93 -11.78
C PHE A 376 -1.76 -15.81 -11.02
N PRO A 377 -1.25 -15.27 -9.89
CA PRO A 377 -1.88 -14.12 -9.24
C PRO A 377 -1.98 -12.90 -10.14
N VAL A 378 -0.94 -12.66 -10.98
CA VAL A 378 -0.86 -11.53 -11.90
C VAL A 378 -1.97 -11.60 -12.95
N VAL A 379 -2.05 -12.68 -13.70
CA VAL A 379 -3.05 -12.86 -14.77
C VAL A 379 -4.47 -12.87 -14.21
N THR A 380 -4.68 -13.57 -13.08
CA THR A 380 -5.99 -13.60 -12.40
C THR A 380 -6.41 -12.20 -11.95
N GLY A 381 -5.50 -11.44 -11.33
CA GLY A 381 -5.76 -10.08 -10.89
C GLY A 381 -6.09 -9.16 -12.07
N SER A 382 -5.28 -9.17 -13.13
CA SER A 382 -5.53 -8.37 -14.34
C SER A 382 -6.88 -8.68 -14.98
N PHE A 383 -7.23 -9.96 -15.11
CA PHE A 383 -8.50 -10.37 -15.68
C PHE A 383 -9.70 -9.90 -14.84
N ILE A 384 -9.66 -10.09 -13.54
CA ILE A 384 -10.71 -9.63 -12.63
C ILE A 384 -10.83 -8.11 -12.65
N THR A 385 -9.71 -7.39 -12.69
CA THR A 385 -9.71 -5.92 -12.82
C THR A 385 -10.36 -5.46 -14.09
N LEU A 386 -10.05 -6.10 -15.22
CA LEU A 386 -10.67 -5.77 -16.50
C LEU A 386 -12.19 -5.98 -16.45
N LEU A 387 -12.65 -7.10 -15.91
CA LEU A 387 -14.09 -7.35 -15.72
C LEU A 387 -14.72 -6.32 -14.79
N THR A 388 -14.06 -6.00 -13.70
CA THR A 388 -14.52 -4.98 -12.74
C THR A 388 -14.65 -3.62 -13.41
N SER A 389 -13.68 -3.21 -14.23
CA SER A 389 -13.72 -1.95 -14.99
C SER A 389 -14.91 -1.90 -15.95
N ILE A 390 -15.18 -3.00 -16.66
CA ILE A 390 -16.33 -3.10 -17.56
C ILE A 390 -17.65 -2.95 -16.79
N ILE A 391 -17.76 -3.59 -15.62
CA ILE A 391 -18.96 -3.50 -14.77
C ILE A 391 -19.12 -2.07 -14.23
N LEU A 392 -18.06 -1.45 -13.74
CA LEU A 392 -18.08 -0.08 -13.21
C LEU A 392 -18.49 0.93 -14.29
N PHE A 393 -18.01 0.77 -15.52
CA PHE A 393 -18.34 1.65 -16.63
C PHE A 393 -19.83 1.62 -17.00
N ASN A 394 -20.50 0.47 -16.79
CA ASN A 394 -21.93 0.29 -17.06
C ASN A 394 -22.84 0.40 -15.84
N ALA A 395 -22.26 0.59 -14.63
CA ALA A 395 -23.04 0.63 -13.40
C ALA A 395 -23.67 2.01 -13.18
N ALA A 396 -24.87 2.02 -12.63
CA ALA A 396 -25.51 3.25 -12.15
C ALA A 396 -24.72 3.81 -10.94
N SER A 397 -24.49 5.10 -10.96
CA SER A 397 -23.36 5.76 -10.34
C SER A 397 -23.64 6.37 -8.96
N ASN A 398 -23.30 5.66 -7.92
CA ASN A 398 -23.03 6.25 -6.61
C ASN A 398 -21.82 5.58 -5.94
N SER A 399 -21.18 6.31 -5.01
CA SER A 399 -19.95 5.85 -4.36
C SER A 399 -20.11 4.51 -3.64
N GLN A 400 -21.28 4.22 -3.08
CA GLN A 400 -21.53 2.94 -2.39
C GLN A 400 -21.59 1.77 -3.39
N THR A 401 -22.31 1.94 -4.51
CA THR A 401 -22.38 0.90 -5.55
C THR A 401 -20.98 0.57 -6.10
N TYR A 402 -20.16 1.60 -6.37
CA TYR A 402 -18.80 1.39 -6.82
C TYR A 402 -17.94 0.69 -5.76
N ALA A 403 -18.07 1.08 -4.49
CA ALA A 403 -17.39 0.39 -3.40
C ALA A 403 -17.79 -1.09 -3.35
N TRP A 404 -19.07 -1.43 -3.45
CA TRP A 404 -19.54 -2.81 -3.48
C TRP A 404 -18.95 -3.62 -4.64
N ILE A 405 -18.97 -3.09 -5.86
CA ILE A 405 -18.44 -3.77 -7.05
C ILE A 405 -16.94 -4.07 -6.86
N ILE A 406 -16.17 -3.09 -6.40
CA ILE A 406 -14.72 -3.26 -6.20
C ILE A 406 -14.45 -4.26 -5.07
N ILE A 407 -15.18 -4.21 -3.96
CA ILE A 407 -15.01 -5.14 -2.86
C ILE A 407 -15.39 -6.57 -3.26
N PHE A 408 -16.47 -6.77 -4.01
CA PHE A 408 -16.82 -8.08 -4.55
C PHE A 408 -15.73 -8.63 -5.47
N SER A 409 -15.11 -7.80 -6.29
CA SER A 409 -14.01 -8.22 -7.16
C SER A 409 -12.78 -8.68 -6.37
N LEU A 410 -12.47 -8.02 -5.24
CA LEU A 410 -11.40 -8.44 -4.33
C LEU A 410 -11.70 -9.80 -3.68
N TYR A 411 -12.94 -10.04 -3.29
CA TYR A 411 -13.36 -11.36 -2.78
C TYR A 411 -13.26 -12.45 -3.85
N ILE A 412 -13.70 -12.18 -5.08
CA ILE A 412 -13.57 -13.12 -6.20
C ILE A 412 -12.09 -13.45 -6.44
N TYR A 413 -11.23 -12.43 -6.48
CA TYR A 413 -9.78 -12.62 -6.60
C TYR A 413 -9.21 -13.50 -5.47
N CYS A 414 -9.56 -13.19 -4.23
CA CYS A 414 -9.13 -13.96 -3.06
C CYS A 414 -9.62 -15.43 -3.14
N ILE A 415 -10.88 -15.66 -3.50
CA ILE A 415 -11.47 -17.01 -3.62
C ILE A 415 -10.79 -17.80 -4.74
N VAL A 416 -10.57 -17.19 -5.91
CA VAL A 416 -9.87 -17.86 -7.02
C VAL A 416 -8.47 -18.28 -6.62
N LEU A 417 -7.70 -17.42 -5.94
CA LEU A 417 -6.38 -17.76 -5.44
C LEU A 417 -6.46 -18.89 -4.39
N LEU A 418 -7.39 -18.81 -3.44
CA LEU A 418 -7.53 -19.76 -2.36
C LEU A 418 -7.95 -21.17 -2.85
N VAL A 419 -8.88 -21.25 -3.79
CA VAL A 419 -9.36 -22.53 -4.35
C VAL A 419 -8.32 -23.17 -5.26
N SER A 420 -7.55 -22.34 -5.99
CA SER A 420 -6.58 -22.83 -6.96
C SER A 420 -5.23 -23.22 -6.35
N ILE A 421 -4.92 -22.76 -5.11
CA ILE A 421 -3.63 -23.04 -4.50
C ILE A 421 -3.51 -24.49 -4.05
N LYS A 422 -2.41 -25.12 -4.49
CA LYS A 422 -2.03 -26.47 -4.06
C LYS A 422 -0.50 -26.55 -3.97
N PHE A 423 -0.02 -27.35 -3.04
CA PHE A 423 1.37 -27.77 -2.96
C PHE A 423 1.46 -29.23 -3.40
N ASN A 424 2.16 -29.49 -4.49
CA ASN A 424 2.12 -30.76 -5.21
C ASN A 424 0.65 -31.17 -5.51
N SER A 425 0.16 -32.28 -4.94
CA SER A 425 -1.22 -32.74 -5.07
C SER A 425 -2.15 -32.27 -3.94
N GLU A 426 -1.60 -31.75 -2.82
CA GLU A 426 -2.40 -31.33 -1.66
C GLU A 426 -3.04 -29.96 -1.89
N LYS A 427 -4.38 -29.92 -1.85
CA LYS A 427 -5.14 -28.67 -1.90
C LYS A 427 -5.14 -28.00 -0.52
N ILE A 428 -4.81 -26.70 -0.48
CA ILE A 428 -4.93 -25.88 0.73
C ILE A 428 -6.40 -25.70 1.09
N PHE A 429 -7.24 -25.37 0.11
CA PHE A 429 -8.67 -25.25 0.29
C PHE A 429 -9.30 -26.67 0.36
N ASN A 430 -9.63 -27.09 1.56
CA ASN A 430 -10.23 -28.39 1.85
C ASN A 430 -11.41 -28.25 2.84
N LYS A 431 -12.15 -29.33 3.05
CA LYS A 431 -13.34 -29.35 3.92
C LYS A 431 -13.05 -28.78 5.33
N ASN A 432 -11.91 -29.11 5.91
CA ASN A 432 -11.54 -28.65 7.25
C ASN A 432 -11.37 -27.14 7.31
N LEU A 433 -10.68 -26.55 6.34
CA LEU A 433 -10.50 -25.08 6.25
C LEU A 433 -11.84 -24.36 6.02
N VAL A 434 -12.72 -24.93 5.19
CA VAL A 434 -14.09 -24.39 4.97
C VAL A 434 -14.89 -24.41 6.27
N VAL A 435 -14.89 -25.51 7.01
CA VAL A 435 -15.57 -25.61 8.30
C VAL A 435 -15.02 -24.60 9.29
N GLU A 436 -13.71 -24.43 9.32
CA GLU A 436 -13.05 -23.45 10.21
C GLU A 436 -13.43 -22.02 9.86
N PHE A 437 -13.37 -21.64 8.58
CA PHE A 437 -13.80 -20.31 8.11
C PHE A 437 -15.29 -20.07 8.38
N SER A 438 -16.15 -21.09 8.21
CA SER A 438 -17.57 -20.97 8.51
C SER A 438 -17.84 -20.73 9.99
N LYS A 439 -17.12 -21.41 10.88
CA LYS A 439 -17.19 -21.19 12.33
C LYS A 439 -16.73 -19.77 12.70
N ILE A 440 -15.61 -19.32 12.15
CA ILE A 440 -15.11 -17.94 12.36
C ILE A 440 -16.17 -16.95 11.90
N THR A 441 -16.71 -17.11 10.68
CA THR A 441 -17.75 -16.24 10.14
C THR A 441 -18.97 -16.17 11.03
N LEU A 442 -19.46 -17.32 11.53
CA LEU A 442 -20.60 -17.37 12.47
C LEU A 442 -20.33 -16.55 13.72
N VAL A 443 -19.13 -16.70 14.32
CA VAL A 443 -18.74 -15.93 15.50
C VAL A 443 -18.67 -14.44 15.18
N LEU A 444 -18.09 -14.04 14.03
CA LEU A 444 -18.01 -12.64 13.61
C LEU A 444 -19.40 -12.00 13.42
N VAL A 445 -20.32 -12.75 12.82
CA VAL A 445 -21.71 -12.32 12.64
C VAL A 445 -22.42 -12.14 13.99
N LEU A 446 -22.27 -13.12 14.90
CA LEU A 446 -22.83 -13.02 16.25
C LEU A 446 -22.25 -11.83 17.01
N VAL A 447 -20.95 -11.62 16.95
CA VAL A 447 -20.30 -10.46 17.57
C VAL A 447 -20.81 -9.15 16.98
N TYR A 448 -20.95 -9.06 15.65
CA TYR A 448 -21.52 -7.86 15.00
C TYR A 448 -22.92 -7.55 15.53
N PHE A 449 -23.83 -8.54 15.61
CA PHE A 449 -25.17 -8.33 16.11
C PHE A 449 -25.20 -7.97 17.60
N VAL A 450 -24.45 -8.69 18.43
CA VAL A 450 -24.39 -8.44 19.88
C VAL A 450 -23.86 -7.03 20.16
N PHE A 451 -22.79 -6.61 19.51
CA PHE A 451 -22.18 -5.31 19.73
C PHE A 451 -22.92 -4.18 19.02
N GLY A 452 -23.52 -4.44 17.84
CA GLY A 452 -24.32 -3.45 17.12
C GLY A 452 -25.65 -3.11 17.84
N ILE A 453 -26.23 -4.07 18.54
CA ILE A 453 -27.52 -3.91 19.23
C ILE A 453 -27.34 -3.60 20.73
N ALA A 454 -26.40 -4.29 21.41
CA ALA A 454 -26.27 -4.23 22.86
C ALA A 454 -25.47 -3.02 23.37
N PHE A 455 -24.55 -2.50 22.57
CA PHE A 455 -23.68 -1.39 22.96
C PHE A 455 -23.99 -0.14 22.15
N SER A 456 -25.12 0.50 22.43
CA SER A 456 -25.40 1.87 22.02
C SER A 456 -24.67 2.91 22.88
N LEU A 457 -23.53 2.54 23.48
CA LEU A 457 -22.68 3.48 24.20
C LEU A 457 -22.16 4.53 23.21
N SER A 458 -22.43 5.78 23.48
CA SER A 458 -21.96 6.87 22.62
C SER A 458 -20.49 7.21 22.89
N GLY A 459 -19.74 7.46 21.82
CA GLY A 459 -18.43 8.10 21.90
C GLY A 459 -17.24 7.17 22.12
N ILE A 460 -16.19 7.72 22.75
CA ILE A 460 -14.89 7.07 22.93
C ILE A 460 -14.95 5.76 23.73
N LEU A 461 -15.93 5.65 24.64
CA LEU A 461 -16.15 4.43 25.42
C LEU A 461 -16.55 3.26 24.53
N ASN A 462 -17.44 3.46 23.56
CA ASN A 462 -17.82 2.40 22.62
C ASN A 462 -16.63 1.94 21.79
N LEU A 463 -15.79 2.85 21.33
CA LEU A 463 -14.58 2.52 20.59
C LEU A 463 -13.60 1.70 21.44
N ILE A 464 -13.32 2.14 22.67
CA ILE A 464 -12.40 1.43 23.58
C ILE A 464 -12.94 0.04 23.90
N PHE A 465 -14.22 -0.07 24.26
CA PHE A 465 -14.85 -1.35 24.55
C PHE A 465 -14.85 -2.27 23.33
N SER A 466 -15.17 -1.76 22.15
CA SER A 466 -15.15 -2.55 20.92
C SER A 466 -13.76 -3.05 20.58
N LEU A 467 -12.74 -2.21 20.68
CA LEU A 467 -11.35 -2.58 20.40
C LEU A 467 -10.80 -3.60 21.39
N LEU A 468 -11.22 -3.56 22.66
CA LEU A 468 -10.74 -4.48 23.70
C LEU A 468 -11.60 -5.75 23.81
N LEU A 469 -12.91 -5.63 23.73
CA LEU A 469 -13.84 -6.74 23.97
C LEU A 469 -14.09 -7.59 22.73
N ILE A 470 -14.17 -7.01 21.53
CA ILE A 470 -14.38 -7.80 20.31
C ILE A 470 -13.30 -8.88 20.14
N PRO A 471 -11.98 -8.57 20.19
CA PRO A 471 -10.95 -9.61 20.15
C PRO A 471 -11.06 -10.64 21.28
N VAL A 472 -11.39 -10.22 22.49
CA VAL A 472 -11.53 -11.14 23.65
C VAL A 472 -12.73 -12.07 23.46
N VAL A 473 -13.90 -11.54 23.10
CA VAL A 473 -15.10 -12.36 22.85
C VAL A 473 -14.87 -13.33 21.71
N ILE A 474 -14.24 -12.88 20.63
CA ILE A 474 -13.88 -13.73 19.50
C ILE A 474 -12.93 -14.84 19.96
N PHE A 475 -11.87 -14.52 20.68
CA PHE A 475 -10.90 -15.50 21.17
C PHE A 475 -11.55 -16.54 22.10
N VAL A 476 -12.38 -16.09 23.05
CA VAL A 476 -13.13 -16.98 23.97
C VAL A 476 -14.11 -17.86 23.19
N SER A 477 -14.88 -17.29 22.26
CA SER A 477 -15.84 -18.05 21.45
C SER A 477 -15.14 -19.11 20.60
N LEU A 478 -13.98 -18.79 20.02
CA LEU A 478 -13.18 -19.71 19.25
C LEU A 478 -12.54 -20.80 20.10
N SER A 479 -12.14 -20.49 21.35
CA SER A 479 -11.61 -21.49 22.28
C SER A 479 -12.68 -22.50 22.72
N LEU A 480 -13.92 -22.04 22.89
CA LEU A 480 -15.07 -22.90 23.23
C LEU A 480 -15.49 -23.81 22.08
N LEU A 481 -15.30 -23.37 20.83
CA LEU A 481 -15.66 -24.13 19.63
C LEU A 481 -14.57 -25.13 19.18
N ASN A 482 -13.53 -25.37 19.99
CA ASN A 482 -12.43 -26.32 19.73
C ASN A 482 -11.81 -26.19 18.34
N PHE A 483 -11.20 -25.02 18.07
CA PHE A 483 -10.48 -24.81 16.81
C PHE A 483 -9.21 -25.66 16.75
N GLU A 484 -9.13 -26.52 15.77
CA GLU A 484 -8.02 -27.48 15.58
C GLU A 484 -6.65 -26.80 15.49
N TYR A 485 -6.61 -25.59 14.92
CA TYR A 485 -5.37 -24.82 14.72
C TYR A 485 -5.02 -23.82 15.84
N ILE A 486 -5.95 -23.47 16.72
CA ILE A 486 -5.72 -22.58 17.86
C ILE A 486 -5.22 -23.33 19.10
N ASN A 487 -5.60 -24.58 19.26
CA ASN A 487 -5.24 -25.42 20.43
C ASN A 487 -3.75 -25.77 20.55
N ILE A 488 -2.90 -25.41 19.59
CA ILE A 488 -1.45 -25.70 19.66
C ILE A 488 -0.72 -24.81 20.69
N ALA A 489 -1.30 -23.69 21.11
CA ALA A 489 -0.73 -22.85 22.19
C ALA A 489 -0.83 -23.52 23.59
N LYS A 490 -1.67 -24.54 23.77
CA LYS A 490 -1.81 -25.28 25.03
C LYS A 490 -0.90 -26.52 25.14
N ARG A 491 -0.11 -26.83 24.12
CA ARG A 491 0.77 -28.03 24.09
C ARG A 491 2.27 -27.71 24.06
N ARG A 492 2.69 -26.55 24.59
CA ARG A 492 4.09 -26.28 24.95
C ARG A 492 4.20 -25.84 26.39
#